data_4f64044433c466d88d2e7405bd2c5e98
#
_entry.id   4f64044433c466d88d2e7405bd2c5e98
#
_cell.length_a   1.000
_cell.length_b   1.000
_cell.length_c   1.000
_cell.angle_alpha   90.00
_cell.angle_beta   90.00
_cell.angle_gamma   90.00
#
_symmetry.space_group_name_H-M   'P 1'
#
loop_
_entity.id
_entity.type
_entity.pdbx_description
1 polymer ?
#
loop_
_entity_poly.entity_id
_entity_poly.type
_entity_poly.pdbx_seq_one_letter_code
_entity_poly.pdbx_strand_id
1 'polypeptide(L)'
;SEDQGKNIVGVLVSMSYDEDEEGAGGLQCNGPNSPQNAPDTISGTATHLEFTNTGDGQNQGGSGSHDVTTEWYNSSIIGTEVEGLSESEIADQLDSNGAGLGDYSVEISVSSNQGSSFGCQNSDSGETVSYTVQLIVLDYEITPYIEIEDL
;
A
#
# COMPACT_ATOMS: atom_id res chain seq x y z
N SER A 1 -17.62 -14.84 -12.09
CA SER A 1 -16.20 -14.81 -11.72
C SER A 1 -15.97 -15.65 -10.47
N GLU A 2 -14.75 -16.13 -10.30
CA GLU A 2 -14.36 -16.99 -9.16
C GLU A 2 -14.53 -16.32 -7.79
N ASP A 3 -14.63 -15.00 -7.75
CA ASP A 3 -14.73 -14.23 -6.52
C ASP A 3 -16.17 -13.91 -6.08
N GLN A 4 -17.16 -14.31 -6.88
CA GLN A 4 -18.57 -14.19 -6.48
C GLN A 4 -18.86 -15.11 -5.28
N GLY A 5 -19.32 -14.54 -4.19
CA GLY A 5 -19.60 -15.25 -2.93
C GLY A 5 -18.48 -15.20 -1.90
N LYS A 6 -17.32 -14.67 -2.24
CA LYS A 6 -16.27 -14.39 -1.26
C LYS A 6 -16.51 -13.05 -0.56
N ASN A 7 -16.10 -12.98 0.70
CA ASN A 7 -16.16 -11.73 1.46
C ASN A 7 -14.92 -10.88 1.17
N ILE A 8 -14.96 -10.11 0.09
CA ILE A 8 -13.87 -9.24 -0.34
C ILE A 8 -13.95 -7.92 0.43
N VAL A 9 -12.98 -7.64 1.25
CA VAL A 9 -12.99 -6.53 2.21
C VAL A 9 -11.88 -5.51 2.00
N GLY A 10 -11.02 -5.72 1.01
CA GLY A 10 -9.94 -4.81 0.74
C GLY A 10 -9.16 -5.15 -0.51
N VAL A 11 -8.24 -4.26 -0.84
CA VAL A 11 -7.27 -4.40 -1.92
C VAL A 11 -5.88 -4.03 -1.42
N LEU A 12 -4.90 -4.84 -1.77
CA LEU A 12 -3.49 -4.63 -1.47
C LEU A 12 -2.74 -4.38 -2.77
N VAL A 13 -2.02 -3.29 -2.85
CA VAL A 13 -1.10 -2.98 -3.93
C VAL A 13 0.32 -3.01 -3.39
N SER A 14 1.13 -3.92 -3.91
CA SER A 14 2.54 -4.05 -3.54
C SER A 14 3.39 -3.51 -4.68
N MET A 15 4.29 -2.59 -4.38
CA MET A 15 5.15 -1.92 -5.36
C MET A 15 6.62 -2.17 -5.03
N SER A 16 7.43 -2.35 -6.06
CA SER A 16 8.89 -2.44 -5.95
C SER A 16 9.54 -1.65 -7.08
N TYR A 17 10.68 -1.04 -6.79
CA TYR A 17 11.37 -0.14 -7.70
C TYR A 17 12.86 -0.09 -7.38
N ASP A 18 13.66 0.24 -8.39
CA ASP A 18 15.12 0.35 -8.28
C ASP A 18 15.56 1.77 -8.61
N GLU A 19 16.66 2.21 -8.00
CA GLU A 19 17.30 3.48 -8.32
C GLU A 19 17.96 3.40 -9.67
N ASP A 20 17.67 4.35 -10.55
CA ASP A 20 18.22 4.45 -11.90
C ASP A 20 18.89 5.80 -12.20
N GLU A 21 19.18 6.60 -11.17
CA GLU A 21 19.85 7.89 -11.31
C GLU A 21 21.25 7.72 -11.90
N GLU A 22 21.51 8.46 -12.99
CA GLU A 22 22.82 8.47 -13.63
C GLU A 22 23.73 9.54 -13.03
N GLY A 23 24.98 9.17 -12.77
CA GLY A 23 25.97 10.10 -12.26
C GLY A 23 26.30 11.23 -13.21
N ALA A 24 26.61 12.39 -12.65
CA ALA A 24 27.06 13.55 -13.41
C ALA A 24 28.38 13.23 -14.14
N GLY A 25 28.43 13.53 -15.44
CA GLY A 25 29.63 13.31 -16.25
C GLY A 25 30.69 14.39 -16.06
N GLY A 26 31.92 14.03 -16.46
CA GLY A 26 33.06 14.95 -16.46
C GLY A 26 33.99 14.81 -15.25
N LEU A 27 35.26 15.18 -15.46
CA LEU A 27 36.33 15.04 -14.44
C LEU A 27 36.08 15.89 -13.19
N GLN A 28 35.44 17.04 -13.34
CA GLN A 28 35.19 17.98 -12.25
C GLN A 28 34.01 17.54 -11.35
N CYS A 29 33.25 16.53 -11.76
CA CYS A 29 32.12 15.96 -11.00
C CYS A 29 32.45 14.60 -10.41
N ASN A 30 33.71 14.20 -10.39
CA ASN A 30 34.20 12.95 -9.81
C ASN A 30 34.82 13.17 -8.43
N GLY A 31 34.95 12.11 -7.65
CA GLY A 31 35.57 12.14 -6.32
C GLY A 31 34.76 12.97 -5.32
N PRO A 32 35.38 13.93 -4.60
CA PRO A 32 34.68 14.72 -3.58
C PRO A 32 33.54 15.58 -4.11
N ASN A 33 33.54 15.90 -5.42
CA ASN A 33 32.50 16.70 -6.07
C ASN A 33 31.40 15.86 -6.72
N SER A 34 31.49 14.54 -6.60
CA SER A 34 30.43 13.64 -7.11
C SER A 34 29.17 13.78 -6.24
N PRO A 35 28.02 14.12 -6.85
CA PRO A 35 26.79 14.19 -6.08
C PRO A 35 26.36 12.79 -5.62
N GLN A 36 25.76 12.72 -4.44
CA GLN A 36 25.09 11.53 -3.99
C GLN A 36 23.76 11.39 -4.70
N ASN A 37 23.31 10.16 -4.95
CA ASN A 37 22.00 9.91 -5.50
C ASN A 37 20.92 10.40 -4.53
N ALA A 38 19.92 11.10 -5.06
CA ALA A 38 18.77 11.55 -4.30
C ALA A 38 17.64 10.52 -4.44
N PRO A 39 16.95 10.18 -3.34
CA PRO A 39 15.86 9.21 -3.44
C PRO A 39 14.68 9.76 -4.21
N ASP A 40 14.12 8.94 -5.09
CA ASP A 40 12.83 9.19 -5.70
C ASP A 40 11.70 8.86 -4.75
N THR A 41 10.61 9.56 -4.87
CA THR A 41 9.38 9.26 -4.12
C THR A 41 8.38 8.59 -5.05
N ILE A 42 7.93 7.42 -4.68
CA ILE A 42 6.91 6.66 -5.39
C ILE A 42 5.62 6.70 -4.57
N SER A 43 4.56 7.18 -5.17
CA SER A 43 3.23 7.28 -4.54
C SER A 43 2.28 6.33 -5.22
N GLY A 44 1.61 5.49 -4.44
CA GLY A 44 0.58 4.59 -4.90
C GLY A 44 -0.77 4.94 -4.27
N THR A 45 -1.82 4.94 -5.07
CA THR A 45 -3.20 5.14 -4.61
C THR A 45 -4.05 4.00 -5.09
N ALA A 46 -4.75 3.35 -4.15
CA ALA A 46 -5.72 2.30 -4.44
C ALA A 46 -7.12 2.78 -4.09
N THR A 47 -8.04 2.68 -5.05
CA THR A 47 -9.41 3.14 -4.90
C THR A 47 -10.40 2.07 -5.31
N HIS A 48 -11.42 1.88 -4.49
CA HIS A 48 -12.59 1.07 -4.80
C HIS A 48 -13.83 1.72 -4.19
N LEU A 49 -14.82 2.02 -5.01
CA LEU A 49 -15.98 2.83 -4.62
C LEU A 49 -15.53 4.17 -4.00
N GLU A 50 -16.07 4.54 -2.84
CA GLU A 50 -15.65 5.73 -2.09
C GLU A 50 -14.40 5.52 -1.22
N PHE A 51 -13.90 4.30 -1.16
CA PHE A 51 -12.72 3.95 -0.34
C PHE A 51 -11.44 4.18 -1.12
N THR A 52 -10.55 4.96 -0.55
CA THR A 52 -9.25 5.27 -1.16
C THR A 52 -8.18 5.38 -0.09
N ASN A 53 -6.97 4.94 -0.45
CA ASN A 53 -5.80 5.12 0.40
C ASN A 53 -4.58 5.36 -0.47
N THR A 54 -3.67 6.19 0.04
CA THR A 54 -2.42 6.54 -0.63
C THR A 54 -1.25 6.25 0.29
N GLY A 55 -0.19 5.68 -0.25
CA GLY A 55 1.05 5.45 0.48
C GLY A 55 2.26 5.81 -0.37
N ASP A 56 3.23 6.43 0.26
CA ASP A 56 4.47 6.87 -0.36
C ASP A 56 5.66 6.03 0.12
N GLY A 57 6.60 5.79 -0.77
CA GLY A 57 7.86 5.14 -0.47
C GLY A 57 9.00 5.80 -1.21
N GLN A 58 10.22 5.50 -0.79
CA GLN A 58 11.44 6.03 -1.40
C GLN A 58 12.42 4.89 -1.68
N ASN A 59 13.20 5.05 -2.75
CA ASN A 59 14.25 4.12 -3.16
C ASN A 59 15.62 4.48 -2.61
N GLN A 60 15.73 4.80 -1.38
CA GLN A 60 16.98 5.25 -0.79
C GLN A 60 18.05 4.16 -0.81
N GLY A 61 19.17 4.43 -1.52
CA GLY A 61 20.34 3.56 -1.56
C GLY A 61 20.31 2.42 -2.58
N GLY A 62 19.42 2.44 -3.54
CA GLY A 62 19.33 1.45 -4.64
C GLY A 62 17.93 1.00 -4.95
N SER A 63 17.35 0.10 -4.18
CA SER A 63 15.98 -0.40 -4.39
C SER A 63 15.07 -0.03 -3.23
N GLY A 64 13.78 -0.04 -3.47
CA GLY A 64 12.75 0.18 -2.47
C GLY A 64 11.48 -0.60 -2.77
N SER A 65 10.65 -0.70 -1.77
CA SER A 65 9.32 -1.31 -1.89
C SER A 65 8.40 -0.76 -0.82
N HIS A 66 7.12 -0.71 -1.12
CA HIS A 66 6.09 -0.44 -0.13
C HIS A 66 4.74 -0.96 -0.60
N ASP A 67 3.82 -1.06 0.35
CA ASP A 67 2.46 -1.53 0.10
C ASP A 67 1.46 -0.41 0.39
N VAL A 68 0.35 -0.44 -0.35
CA VAL A 68 -0.82 0.39 -0.09
C VAL A 68 -2.01 -0.53 0.06
N THR A 69 -2.72 -0.40 1.18
CA THR A 69 -3.91 -1.19 1.47
C THR A 69 -5.12 -0.29 1.63
N THR A 70 -6.19 -0.60 0.92
CA THR A 70 -7.49 0.06 1.10
C THR A 70 -8.49 -0.98 1.55
N GLU A 71 -9.15 -0.74 2.67
CA GLU A 71 -10.08 -1.66 3.31
C GLU A 71 -11.42 -0.99 3.56
N TRP A 72 -12.50 -1.79 3.56
CA TRP A 72 -13.87 -1.32 3.80
C TRP A 72 -14.62 -2.17 4.83
N TYR A 73 -13.89 -2.68 5.82
CA TYR A 73 -14.44 -3.37 6.98
C TYR A 73 -13.79 -2.84 8.27
N ASN A 74 -14.38 -3.15 9.40
CA ASN A 74 -13.80 -2.74 10.68
C ASN A 74 -12.80 -3.79 11.18
N SER A 75 -11.55 -3.66 10.76
CA SER A 75 -10.47 -4.57 11.15
C SER A 75 -10.12 -4.49 12.64
N SER A 76 -10.49 -3.43 13.31
CA SER A 76 -10.16 -3.21 14.73
C SER A 76 -10.83 -4.20 15.69
N ILE A 77 -11.92 -4.83 15.26
CA ILE A 77 -12.65 -5.79 16.09
C ILE A 77 -12.16 -7.24 15.92
N ILE A 78 -11.30 -7.50 14.95
CA ILE A 78 -10.74 -8.84 14.74
C ILE A 78 -9.85 -9.25 15.92
N GLY A 79 -10.11 -10.44 16.48
CA GLY A 79 -9.34 -10.96 17.62
C GLY A 79 -9.63 -10.28 18.96
N THR A 80 -10.71 -9.51 19.05
CA THR A 80 -11.11 -8.81 20.28
C THR A 80 -12.45 -9.31 20.80
N GLU A 81 -12.69 -9.09 22.08
CA GLU A 81 -14.04 -9.24 22.64
C GLU A 81 -14.84 -7.97 22.34
N VAL A 82 -16.07 -8.14 21.84
CA VAL A 82 -16.98 -7.05 21.51
C VAL A 82 -18.20 -7.13 22.40
N GLU A 83 -18.40 -6.09 23.21
CA GLU A 83 -19.54 -5.99 24.10
C GLU A 83 -20.63 -5.07 23.52
N GLY A 84 -21.88 -5.36 23.86
CA GLY A 84 -23.01 -4.51 23.51
C GLY A 84 -23.50 -4.59 22.07
N LEU A 85 -22.92 -5.48 21.25
CA LEU A 85 -23.38 -5.76 19.91
C LEU A 85 -23.90 -7.17 19.78
N SER A 86 -24.95 -7.37 19.00
CA SER A 86 -25.41 -8.69 18.61
C SER A 86 -24.46 -9.32 17.58
N GLU A 87 -24.58 -10.62 17.38
CA GLU A 87 -23.83 -11.34 16.35
C GLU A 87 -24.08 -10.73 14.96
N SER A 88 -25.31 -10.37 14.66
CA SER A 88 -25.71 -9.73 13.40
C SER A 88 -25.05 -8.35 13.22
N GLU A 89 -24.99 -7.55 14.27
CA GLU A 89 -24.34 -6.24 14.24
C GLU A 89 -22.83 -6.34 14.07
N ILE A 90 -22.21 -7.37 14.64
CA ILE A 90 -20.78 -7.66 14.42
C ILE A 90 -20.54 -8.10 12.98
N ALA A 91 -21.37 -9.00 12.46
CA ALA A 91 -21.27 -9.46 11.07
C ALA A 91 -21.42 -8.29 10.07
N ASP A 92 -22.29 -7.33 10.32
CA ASP A 92 -22.46 -6.14 9.48
C ASP A 92 -21.18 -5.30 9.37
N GLN A 93 -20.30 -5.35 10.37
CA GLN A 93 -19.02 -4.64 10.34
C GLN A 93 -17.92 -5.41 9.59
N LEU A 94 -18.11 -6.70 9.39
CA LEU A 94 -17.12 -7.60 8.78
C LEU A 94 -17.50 -8.08 7.37
N ASP A 95 -18.78 -8.02 7.03
CA ASP A 95 -19.27 -8.45 5.72
C ASP A 95 -19.26 -7.30 4.72
N SER A 96 -18.68 -7.55 3.55
CA SER A 96 -18.68 -6.58 2.46
C SER A 96 -20.03 -6.47 1.76
N ASN A 97 -20.90 -7.47 1.86
CA ASN A 97 -22.20 -7.55 1.18
C ASN A 97 -22.12 -7.29 -0.33
N GLY A 98 -21.07 -7.82 -0.96
CA GLY A 98 -20.83 -7.64 -2.38
C GLY A 98 -20.14 -6.32 -2.74
N ALA A 99 -19.79 -5.48 -1.77
CA ALA A 99 -19.10 -4.21 -2.03
C ALA A 99 -17.72 -4.39 -2.69
N GLY A 100 -17.08 -5.55 -2.50
CA GLY A 100 -15.81 -5.88 -3.14
C GLY A 100 -15.90 -6.23 -4.63
N LEU A 101 -17.09 -6.27 -5.21
CA LEU A 101 -17.30 -6.50 -6.64
C LEU A 101 -17.23 -5.17 -7.41
N GLY A 102 -16.89 -5.24 -8.70
CA GLY A 102 -16.85 -4.06 -9.57
C GLY A 102 -15.44 -3.61 -9.88
N ASP A 103 -15.28 -2.34 -10.18
CA ASP A 103 -14.04 -1.77 -10.70
C ASP A 103 -13.12 -1.27 -9.58
N TYR A 104 -11.83 -1.47 -9.79
CA TYR A 104 -10.75 -0.97 -8.94
C TYR A 104 -9.87 -0.02 -9.73
N SER A 105 -9.37 1.02 -9.09
CA SER A 105 -8.42 1.96 -9.68
C SER A 105 -7.12 1.96 -8.88
N VAL A 106 -6.02 1.81 -9.60
CA VAL A 106 -4.67 1.93 -9.03
C VAL A 106 -3.94 3.03 -9.80
N GLU A 107 -3.45 4.01 -9.08
CA GLU A 107 -2.64 5.09 -9.63
C GLU A 107 -1.26 5.06 -8.99
N ILE A 108 -0.23 5.06 -9.82
CA ILE A 108 1.16 5.08 -9.36
C ILE A 108 1.82 6.29 -9.99
N SER A 109 2.44 7.14 -9.17
CA SER A 109 3.18 8.31 -9.61
C SER A 109 4.59 8.31 -9.03
N VAL A 110 5.51 8.90 -9.76
CA VAL A 110 6.91 9.02 -9.38
C VAL A 110 7.30 10.49 -9.37
N SER A 111 7.91 10.92 -8.27
CA SER A 111 8.56 12.22 -8.17
C SER A 111 10.08 12.00 -8.15
N SER A 112 10.71 12.22 -9.30
CA SER A 112 12.15 12.04 -9.46
C SER A 112 12.93 13.18 -8.80
N ASN A 113 14.02 12.82 -8.12
CA ASN A 113 14.96 13.75 -7.55
C ASN A 113 16.36 13.48 -8.09
N GLN A 114 17.11 14.54 -8.33
CA GLN A 114 18.47 14.45 -8.83
C GLN A 114 19.44 14.93 -7.76
N GLY A 115 20.46 14.13 -7.48
CA GLY A 115 21.55 14.53 -6.60
C GLY A 115 22.36 15.66 -7.24
N SER A 116 22.76 16.63 -6.44
CA SER A 116 23.61 17.73 -6.88
C SER A 116 24.65 18.08 -5.82
N SER A 117 25.83 18.48 -6.28
CA SER A 117 26.93 18.92 -5.45
C SER A 117 27.89 19.80 -6.24
N PHE A 118 28.24 20.96 -5.71
CA PHE A 118 29.23 21.87 -6.31
C PHE A 118 29.01 22.19 -7.82
N GLY A 119 27.75 22.41 -8.21
CA GLY A 119 27.38 22.65 -9.61
C GLY A 119 27.29 21.42 -10.48
N CYS A 120 27.54 20.24 -9.95
CA CYS A 120 27.31 18.95 -10.59
C CYS A 120 25.92 18.42 -10.23
N GLN A 121 25.21 17.88 -11.21
CA GLN A 121 23.89 17.30 -11.02
C GLN A 121 23.80 15.96 -11.74
N ASN A 122 23.35 14.93 -11.04
CA ASN A 122 23.02 13.64 -11.64
C ASN A 122 21.81 13.79 -12.56
N SER A 123 21.65 12.91 -13.53
CA SER A 123 20.44 12.84 -14.34
C SER A 123 19.54 11.71 -13.86
N ASP A 124 18.25 11.96 -13.89
CA ASP A 124 17.23 11.01 -13.49
C ASP A 124 16.00 11.17 -14.38
N SER A 125 15.65 10.12 -15.10
CA SER A 125 14.51 10.10 -16.02
C SER A 125 13.24 9.49 -15.39
N GLY A 126 13.29 9.11 -14.14
CA GLY A 126 12.20 8.48 -13.40
C GLY A 126 12.52 7.05 -13.01
N GLU A 127 11.49 6.29 -12.65
CA GLU A 127 11.59 4.95 -12.12
C GLU A 127 10.75 3.95 -12.93
N THR A 128 11.24 2.70 -12.99
CA THR A 128 10.41 1.57 -13.37
C THR A 128 9.83 0.96 -12.10
N VAL A 129 8.51 0.98 -11.97
CA VAL A 129 7.80 0.41 -10.83
C VAL A 129 7.13 -0.89 -11.25
N SER A 130 7.49 -1.98 -10.58
CA SER A 130 6.77 -3.25 -10.67
C SER A 130 5.72 -3.30 -9.58
N TYR A 131 4.50 -3.71 -9.91
CA TYR A 131 3.44 -3.77 -8.92
C TYR A 131 2.57 -5.02 -9.09
N THR A 132 1.95 -5.43 -7.99
CA THR A 132 0.93 -6.46 -7.96
C THR A 132 -0.30 -5.94 -7.23
N VAL A 133 -1.47 -6.40 -7.64
CA VAL A 133 -2.75 -6.07 -7.03
C VAL A 133 -3.39 -7.36 -6.54
N GLN A 134 -3.74 -7.41 -5.27
CA GLN A 134 -4.38 -8.57 -4.65
C GLN A 134 -5.64 -8.14 -3.91
N LEU A 135 -6.69 -8.94 -4.00
CA LEU A 135 -7.89 -8.74 -3.20
C LEU A 135 -7.69 -9.35 -1.81
N ILE A 136 -8.21 -8.67 -0.80
CA ILE A 136 -8.22 -9.15 0.58
C ILE A 136 -9.58 -9.79 0.83
N VAL A 137 -9.56 -11.08 1.17
CA VAL A 137 -10.76 -11.87 1.51
C VAL A 137 -10.73 -12.16 3.00
N LEU A 138 -11.83 -11.88 3.69
CA LEU A 138 -11.96 -12.12 5.12
C LEU A 138 -12.90 -13.30 5.37
N ASP A 139 -12.34 -14.34 5.96
CA ASP A 139 -13.10 -15.41 6.62
C ASP A 139 -13.03 -15.20 8.13
N TYR A 140 -14.17 -15.21 8.80
CA TYR A 140 -14.23 -14.97 10.24
C TYR A 140 -15.25 -15.89 10.92
N GLU A 141 -15.10 -16.02 12.22
CA GLU A 141 -16.02 -16.72 13.09
C GLU A 141 -16.37 -15.81 14.28
N ILE A 142 -17.64 -15.82 14.67
CA ILE A 142 -18.11 -15.10 15.86
C ILE A 142 -18.40 -16.16 16.92
N THR A 143 -17.64 -16.10 18.02
CA THR A 143 -17.80 -17.02 19.14
C THR A 143 -18.55 -16.33 20.27
N PRO A 144 -19.70 -16.84 20.72
CA PRO A 144 -20.41 -16.27 21.87
C PRO A 144 -19.57 -16.36 23.14
N TYR A 145 -19.56 -15.28 23.91
CA TYR A 145 -18.97 -15.26 25.24
C TYR A 145 -19.96 -15.78 26.26
N ILE A 146 -19.53 -16.74 27.07
CA ILE A 146 -20.34 -17.33 28.17
C ILE A 146 -19.62 -17.07 29.48
N GLU A 147 -20.22 -16.31 30.38
CA GLU A 147 -19.71 -16.15 31.73
C GLU A 147 -19.96 -17.43 32.53
N ILE A 148 -18.88 -17.98 33.12
CA ILE A 148 -18.94 -19.23 33.89
C ILE A 148 -19.73 -19.04 35.19
N GLU A 149 -19.84 -17.82 35.69
CA GLU A 149 -20.60 -17.51 36.91
C GLU A 149 -22.11 -17.75 36.77
N ASP A 150 -22.62 -17.80 35.54
CA ASP A 150 -24.03 -18.04 35.23
C ASP A 150 -24.39 -19.56 35.18
N LEU A 151 -23.42 -20.40 35.41
CA LEU A 151 -23.59 -21.84 35.51
C LEU A 151 -23.87 -22.25 36.99
#